data_7bced4c6b5d7553b505f14ec10a6b9f4
#
_entry.id   7bced4c6b5d7553b505f14ec10a6b9f4
#
_cell.length_a   1.000
_cell.length_b   1.000
_cell.length_c   1.000
_cell.angle_alpha   90.00
_cell.angle_beta   90.00
_cell.angle_gamma   90.00
#
_symmetry.space_group_name_H-M   'P 1'
#
loop_
_entity.id
_entity.type
_entity.pdbx_description
1 polymer ?
#
loop_
_entity_poly.entity_id
_entity_poly.type
_entity_poly.pdbx_seq_one_letter_code
_entity_poly.pdbx_strand_id
1 'polypeptide(L)'
;MKKNLSYIDSVHHDGRIWNLSMAVILLLFPVAVSVIFKAPIDWRGFGLGMLSTAPMYWAVGVIETFTYVPMLGAGGSYLAFVTGNITNLKAPAALNALELFGADVKTEEGEIVSTVAIAVSSIVTTLIIVLGVVLITPLTPILNSPVLAPAFDQILPALFGGLGVVYIARNWKIAVAPVTLMLALFIAIPNLGSLVGILVPVGVLVALGAARILYKKGKL
;
A
#
# COMPACT_ATOMS: atom_id res chain seq x y z
N MET A 1 -8.23 -11.18 37.68
CA MET A 1 -8.60 -9.76 37.61
C MET A 1 -8.29 -9.28 36.20
N LYS A 2 -9.32 -9.03 35.36
CA LYS A 2 -9.12 -8.32 34.08
C LYS A 2 -8.67 -6.90 34.43
N LYS A 3 -7.45 -6.53 34.07
CA LYS A 3 -7.00 -5.14 34.10
C LYS A 3 -8.00 -4.35 33.24
N ASN A 4 -8.64 -3.35 33.80
CA ASN A 4 -9.42 -2.39 33.00
C ASN A 4 -8.39 -1.62 32.14
N LEU A 5 -8.13 -2.14 30.95
CA LEU A 5 -7.31 -1.46 29.95
C LEU A 5 -8.07 -0.21 29.50
N SER A 6 -7.35 0.88 29.25
CA SER A 6 -7.95 2.02 28.53
C SER A 6 -8.40 1.56 27.13
N TYR A 7 -9.28 2.30 26.48
CA TYR A 7 -9.68 1.99 25.11
C TYR A 7 -8.47 1.84 24.17
N ILE A 8 -7.55 2.77 24.21
CA ILE A 8 -6.33 2.77 23.41
C ILE A 8 -5.44 1.55 23.68
N ASP A 9 -5.27 1.16 24.96
CA ASP A 9 -4.49 -0.02 25.32
C ASP A 9 -5.13 -1.30 24.77
N SER A 10 -6.47 -1.39 24.79
CA SER A 10 -7.22 -2.51 24.23
C SER A 10 -7.02 -2.57 22.70
N VAL A 11 -7.16 -1.45 22.02
CA VAL A 11 -6.94 -1.34 20.57
C VAL A 11 -5.52 -1.79 20.19
N HIS A 12 -4.51 -1.36 20.93
CA HIS A 12 -3.14 -1.80 20.66
C HIS A 12 -2.91 -3.28 20.97
N HIS A 13 -3.51 -3.81 22.02
CA HIS A 13 -3.42 -5.24 22.33
C HIS A 13 -4.05 -6.10 21.23
N ASP A 14 -5.29 -5.82 20.89
CA ASP A 14 -6.06 -6.60 19.90
C ASP A 14 -5.51 -6.40 18.48
N GLY A 15 -5.09 -5.18 18.16
CA GLY A 15 -4.47 -4.85 16.87
C GLY A 15 -3.15 -5.59 16.64
N ARG A 16 -2.30 -5.74 17.67
CA ARG A 16 -1.07 -6.54 17.56
C ARG A 16 -1.37 -8.02 17.34
N ILE A 17 -2.35 -8.58 18.06
CA ILE A 17 -2.77 -9.97 17.85
C ILE A 17 -3.28 -10.16 16.43
N TRP A 18 -4.13 -9.25 15.96
CA TRP A 18 -4.65 -9.26 14.61
C TRP A 18 -3.54 -9.25 13.55
N ASN A 19 -2.63 -8.29 13.62
CA ASN A 19 -1.56 -8.15 12.63
C ASN A 19 -0.57 -9.34 12.68
N LEU A 20 -0.23 -9.84 13.86
CA LEU A 20 0.63 -11.02 14.00
C LEU A 20 -0.06 -12.28 13.44
N SER A 21 -1.34 -12.47 13.73
CA SER A 21 -2.12 -13.59 13.19
C SER A 21 -2.15 -13.56 11.66
N MET A 22 -2.37 -12.40 11.07
CA MET A 22 -2.37 -12.23 9.62
C MET A 22 -0.98 -12.45 9.02
N ALA A 23 0.08 -11.95 9.66
CA ALA A 23 1.45 -12.20 9.22
C ALA A 23 1.78 -13.71 9.21
N VAL A 24 1.37 -14.43 10.26
CA VAL A 24 1.54 -15.89 10.34
C VAL A 24 0.77 -16.60 9.22
N ILE A 25 -0.50 -16.24 8.98
CA ILE A 25 -1.31 -16.82 7.90
C ILE A 25 -0.65 -16.59 6.54
N LEU A 26 -0.18 -15.37 6.26
CA LEU A 26 0.47 -15.04 5.00
C LEU A 26 1.78 -15.81 4.80
N LEU A 27 2.57 -15.99 5.86
CA LEU A 27 3.81 -16.78 5.81
C LEU A 27 3.56 -18.29 5.69
N LEU A 28 2.48 -18.80 6.29
CA LEU A 28 2.09 -20.20 6.19
C LEU A 28 1.60 -20.58 4.78
N PHE A 29 1.07 -19.62 4.01
CA PHE A 29 0.53 -19.91 2.68
C PHE A 29 1.58 -20.52 1.73
N PRO A 30 2.76 -19.90 1.48
CA PRO A 30 3.78 -20.51 0.62
C PRO A 30 4.33 -21.81 1.18
N VAL A 31 4.42 -21.94 2.50
CA VAL A 31 4.83 -23.20 3.16
C VAL A 31 3.80 -24.30 2.88
N ALA A 32 2.52 -24.01 3.05
CA ALA A 32 1.44 -24.98 2.76
C ALA A 32 1.46 -25.41 1.29
N VAL A 33 1.63 -24.47 0.36
CA VAL A 33 1.76 -24.78 -1.08
C VAL A 33 2.95 -25.72 -1.33
N SER A 34 4.12 -25.41 -0.75
CA SER A 34 5.32 -26.23 -0.89
C SER A 34 5.09 -27.66 -0.38
N VAL A 35 4.43 -27.81 0.77
CA VAL A 35 4.15 -29.13 1.37
C VAL A 35 3.11 -29.90 0.54
N ILE A 36 1.99 -29.28 0.18
CA ILE A 36 0.89 -29.94 -0.55
C ILE A 36 1.35 -30.41 -1.93
N PHE A 37 2.06 -29.57 -2.66
CA PHE A 37 2.54 -29.87 -4.01
C PHE A 37 3.90 -30.56 -4.04
N LYS A 38 4.50 -30.85 -2.87
CA LYS A 38 5.83 -31.45 -2.74
C LYS A 38 6.90 -30.69 -3.54
N ALA A 39 6.74 -29.38 -3.66
CA ALA A 39 7.66 -28.52 -4.37
C ALA A 39 8.78 -28.06 -3.42
N PRO A 40 10.05 -28.39 -3.69
CA PRO A 40 11.17 -27.95 -2.84
C PRO A 40 11.31 -26.43 -2.92
N ILE A 41 11.63 -25.79 -1.79
CA ILE A 41 11.90 -24.37 -1.75
C ILE A 41 13.29 -24.10 -2.34
N ASP A 42 13.36 -23.36 -3.43
CA ASP A 42 14.62 -22.82 -3.94
C ASP A 42 15.06 -21.64 -3.09
N TRP A 43 15.89 -21.88 -2.09
CA TRP A 43 16.40 -20.86 -1.18
C TRP A 43 17.23 -19.79 -1.89
N ARG A 44 17.90 -20.13 -2.98
CA ARG A 44 18.66 -19.16 -3.78
C ARG A 44 17.72 -18.23 -4.53
N GLY A 45 16.73 -18.77 -5.21
CA GLY A 45 15.69 -18.00 -5.89
C GLY A 45 14.89 -17.14 -4.92
N PHE A 46 14.55 -17.69 -3.74
CA PHE A 46 13.90 -16.93 -2.67
C PHE A 46 14.76 -15.73 -2.22
N GLY A 47 16.05 -15.94 -1.96
CA GLY A 47 16.97 -14.88 -1.55
C GLY A 47 17.10 -13.77 -2.60
N LEU A 48 17.25 -14.13 -3.88
CA LEU A 48 17.29 -13.17 -4.98
C LEU A 48 15.97 -12.40 -5.15
N GLY A 49 14.85 -13.10 -5.04
CA GLY A 49 13.52 -12.49 -5.04
C GLY A 49 13.35 -11.48 -3.90
N MET A 50 13.74 -11.84 -2.68
CA MET A 50 13.70 -10.93 -1.52
C MET A 50 14.60 -9.71 -1.73
N LEU A 51 15.80 -9.87 -2.25
CA LEU A 51 16.71 -8.74 -2.53
C LEU A 51 16.12 -7.78 -3.57
N SER A 52 15.36 -8.28 -4.53
CA SER A 52 14.75 -7.45 -5.58
C SER A 52 13.48 -6.74 -5.12
N THR A 53 12.71 -7.33 -4.19
CA THR A 53 11.38 -6.82 -3.82
C THR A 53 11.35 -6.16 -2.43
N ALA A 54 12.03 -6.73 -1.42
CA ALA A 54 11.94 -6.26 -0.05
C ALA A 54 12.35 -4.78 0.14
N PRO A 55 13.41 -4.26 -0.49
CA PRO A 55 13.80 -2.85 -0.33
C PRO A 55 12.70 -1.88 -0.76
N MET A 56 11.98 -2.19 -1.85
CA MET A 56 10.86 -1.39 -2.33
C MET A 56 9.71 -1.39 -1.31
N TYR A 57 9.26 -2.57 -0.90
CA TYR A 57 8.12 -2.69 0.02
C TYR A 57 8.42 -2.13 1.41
N TRP A 58 9.66 -2.26 1.91
CA TRP A 58 10.06 -1.65 3.18
C TRP A 58 10.06 -0.13 3.09
N ALA A 59 10.60 0.44 2.01
CA ALA A 59 10.58 1.88 1.82
C ALA A 59 9.15 2.42 1.77
N VAL A 60 8.27 1.79 1.01
CA VAL A 60 6.86 2.15 0.93
C VAL A 60 6.18 1.99 2.29
N GLY A 61 6.34 0.86 2.97
CA GLY A 61 5.73 0.60 4.27
C GLY A 61 6.13 1.60 5.35
N VAL A 62 7.40 2.01 5.37
CA VAL A 62 7.88 3.08 6.29
C VAL A 62 7.17 4.39 5.98
N ILE A 63 7.12 4.81 4.71
CA ILE A 63 6.46 6.06 4.30
C ILE A 63 4.97 6.02 4.63
N GLU A 64 4.29 4.93 4.29
CA GLU A 64 2.86 4.76 4.56
C GLU A 64 2.57 4.82 6.07
N THR A 65 3.39 4.19 6.90
CA THR A 65 3.23 4.24 8.35
C THR A 65 3.28 5.69 8.86
N PHE A 66 4.31 6.45 8.50
CA PHE A 66 4.42 7.85 8.92
C PHE A 66 3.34 8.76 8.34
N THR A 67 2.81 8.44 7.18
CA THR A 67 1.78 9.22 6.51
C THR A 67 0.39 8.92 7.05
N TYR A 68 0.04 7.65 7.17
CA TYR A 68 -1.35 7.27 7.42
C TYR A 68 -1.70 7.05 8.90
N VAL A 69 -0.76 6.58 9.73
CA VAL A 69 -1.07 6.36 11.16
C VAL A 69 -1.60 7.63 11.84
N PRO A 70 -1.01 8.83 11.64
CA PRO A 70 -1.55 10.05 12.22
C PRO A 70 -2.93 10.47 11.69
N MET A 71 -3.31 9.96 10.51
CA MET A 71 -4.59 10.30 9.86
C MET A 71 -5.72 9.32 10.18
N LEU A 72 -5.37 8.08 10.47
CA LEU A 72 -6.33 6.99 10.63
C LEU A 72 -6.57 6.60 12.08
N GLY A 73 -5.68 7.01 12.99
CA GLY A 73 -5.65 6.55 14.36
C GLY A 73 -5.11 5.12 14.51
N ALA A 74 -5.01 4.63 15.74
CA ALA A 74 -4.44 3.32 16.03
C ALA A 74 -5.29 2.17 15.47
N GLY A 75 -6.57 2.15 15.80
CA GLY A 75 -7.50 1.09 15.37
C GLY A 75 -7.65 1.03 13.87
N GLY A 76 -7.88 2.19 13.24
CA GLY A 76 -7.96 2.32 11.80
C GLY A 76 -6.70 1.84 11.09
N SER A 77 -5.53 2.15 11.62
CA SER A 77 -4.25 1.72 11.06
C SER A 77 -4.06 0.20 11.10
N TYR A 78 -4.34 -0.45 12.23
CA TYR A 78 -4.25 -1.91 12.32
C TYR A 78 -5.12 -2.64 11.29
N LEU A 79 -6.31 -2.13 11.02
CA LEU A 79 -7.19 -2.69 9.99
C LEU A 79 -6.71 -2.34 8.58
N ALA A 80 -6.33 -1.10 8.33
CA ALA A 80 -5.97 -0.61 7.01
C ALA A 80 -4.71 -1.31 6.46
N PHE A 81 -3.68 -1.49 7.28
CA PHE A 81 -2.43 -2.14 6.86
C PHE A 81 -2.60 -3.62 6.53
N VAL A 82 -3.56 -4.31 7.14
CA VAL A 82 -3.88 -5.71 6.81
C VAL A 82 -4.76 -5.81 5.57
N THR A 83 -5.77 -4.94 5.46
CA THR A 83 -6.77 -5.03 4.38
C THR A 83 -6.35 -4.32 3.10
N GLY A 84 -5.32 -3.48 3.17
CA GLY A 84 -4.73 -2.81 2.00
C GLY A 84 -5.58 -1.71 1.38
N ASN A 85 -5.12 -1.19 0.24
CA ASN A 85 -5.77 -0.11 -0.52
C ASN A 85 -6.04 1.15 0.33
N ILE A 86 -5.03 1.55 1.09
CA ILE A 86 -5.15 2.64 2.08
C ILE A 86 -5.42 3.95 1.36
N THR A 87 -4.59 4.30 0.39
CA THR A 87 -4.61 5.60 -0.30
C THR A 87 -5.93 5.89 -1.02
N ASN A 88 -6.47 4.88 -1.71
CA ASN A 88 -7.62 5.10 -2.60
C ASN A 88 -8.97 4.84 -1.94
N LEU A 89 -9.02 4.03 -0.88
CA LEU A 89 -10.29 3.63 -0.25
C LEU A 89 -10.32 3.92 1.24
N LYS A 90 -9.34 3.46 2.01
CA LYS A 90 -9.41 3.50 3.48
C LYS A 90 -9.22 4.91 4.03
N ALA A 91 -8.20 5.62 3.56
CA ALA A 91 -7.95 6.98 4.01
C ALA A 91 -9.10 7.93 3.62
N PRO A 92 -9.60 7.96 2.37
CA PRO A 92 -10.77 8.75 2.05
C PRO A 92 -12.02 8.38 2.86
N ALA A 93 -12.28 7.10 3.10
CA ALA A 93 -13.41 6.66 3.90
C ALA A 93 -13.33 7.17 5.34
N ALA A 94 -12.15 7.06 5.97
CA ALA A 94 -11.93 7.55 7.32
C ALA A 94 -12.05 9.07 7.41
N LEU A 95 -11.39 9.81 6.51
CA LEU A 95 -11.40 11.28 6.51
C LEU A 95 -12.81 11.83 6.27
N ASN A 96 -13.56 11.28 5.32
CA ASN A 96 -14.94 11.67 5.07
C ASN A 96 -15.85 11.39 6.29
N ALA A 97 -15.67 10.24 6.95
CA ALA A 97 -16.43 9.94 8.15
C ALA A 97 -16.10 10.91 9.29
N LEU A 98 -14.83 11.21 9.53
CA LEU A 98 -14.41 12.18 10.53
C LEU A 98 -14.99 13.58 10.26
N GLU A 99 -14.98 14.01 8.99
CA GLU A 99 -15.57 15.30 8.60
C GLU A 99 -17.08 15.33 8.83
N LEU A 100 -17.80 14.28 8.43
CA LEU A 100 -19.26 14.18 8.60
C LEU A 100 -19.69 14.18 10.08
N PHE A 101 -18.90 13.55 10.94
CA PHE A 101 -19.17 13.50 12.39
C PHE A 101 -18.58 14.72 13.14
N GLY A 102 -17.75 15.54 12.50
CA GLY A 102 -17.07 16.65 13.15
C GLY A 102 -16.08 16.20 14.23
N ALA A 103 -15.51 14.99 14.08
CA ALA A 103 -14.62 14.37 15.06
C ALA A 103 -13.15 14.52 14.67
N ASP A 104 -12.26 14.71 15.67
CA ASP A 104 -10.80 14.70 15.45
C ASP A 104 -10.26 13.29 15.73
N VAL A 105 -9.45 12.76 14.84
CA VAL A 105 -8.80 11.44 14.97
C VAL A 105 -7.99 11.27 16.26
N LYS A 106 -7.57 12.39 16.86
CA LYS A 106 -6.82 12.38 18.14
C LYS A 106 -7.70 12.16 19.37
N THR A 107 -9.02 12.17 19.21
CA THR A 107 -9.97 11.89 20.27
C THR A 107 -10.41 10.42 20.22
N GLU A 108 -10.87 9.87 21.33
CA GLU A 108 -11.39 8.49 21.38
C GLU A 108 -12.58 8.32 20.43
N GLU A 109 -13.46 9.31 20.35
CA GLU A 109 -14.60 9.32 19.42
C GLU A 109 -14.13 9.29 17.96
N GLY A 110 -13.15 10.11 17.61
CA GLY A 110 -12.59 10.15 16.25
C GLY A 110 -11.87 8.85 15.88
N GLU A 111 -11.15 8.25 16.82
CA GLU A 111 -10.55 6.91 16.62
C GLU A 111 -11.62 5.83 16.32
N ILE A 112 -12.73 5.85 17.05
CA ILE A 112 -13.83 4.92 16.82
C ILE A 112 -14.44 5.16 15.44
N VAL A 113 -14.76 6.40 15.09
CA VAL A 113 -15.36 6.77 13.80
C VAL A 113 -14.44 6.33 12.64
N SER A 114 -13.16 6.64 12.72
CA SER A 114 -12.18 6.22 11.71
C SER A 114 -12.10 4.70 11.58
N THR A 115 -12.00 4.00 12.70
CA THR A 115 -11.90 2.53 12.73
C THR A 115 -13.13 1.87 12.12
N VAL A 116 -14.34 2.34 12.46
CA VAL A 116 -15.60 1.82 11.90
C VAL A 116 -15.67 2.09 10.40
N ALA A 117 -15.34 3.29 9.95
CA ALA A 117 -15.32 3.63 8.51
C ALA A 117 -14.39 2.72 7.72
N ILE A 118 -13.18 2.46 8.23
CA ILE A 118 -12.21 1.56 7.62
C ILE A 118 -12.70 0.11 7.63
N ALA A 119 -13.32 -0.34 8.71
CA ALA A 119 -13.89 -1.69 8.80
C ALA A 119 -14.97 -1.89 7.74
N VAL A 120 -15.91 -0.97 7.62
CA VAL A 120 -16.98 -1.02 6.60
C VAL A 120 -16.39 -1.00 5.20
N SER A 121 -15.44 -0.08 4.92
CA SER A 121 -14.75 -0.02 3.64
C SER A 121 -14.03 -1.33 3.32
N SER A 122 -13.45 -2.00 4.32
CA SER A 122 -12.76 -3.29 4.16
C SER A 122 -13.72 -4.42 3.82
N ILE A 123 -14.87 -4.49 4.50
CA ILE A 123 -15.90 -5.48 4.22
C ILE A 123 -16.45 -5.31 2.79
N VAL A 124 -16.82 -4.08 2.42
CA VAL A 124 -17.33 -3.79 1.07
C VAL A 124 -16.30 -4.16 0.00
N THR A 125 -15.03 -3.78 0.20
CA THR A 125 -13.95 -4.13 -0.74
C THR A 125 -13.79 -5.65 -0.87
N THR A 126 -13.82 -6.37 0.25
CA THR A 126 -13.71 -7.83 0.24
C THR A 126 -14.87 -8.48 -0.50
N LEU A 127 -16.10 -8.01 -0.29
CA LEU A 127 -17.27 -8.51 -1.02
C LEU A 127 -17.16 -8.27 -2.53
N ILE A 128 -16.67 -7.10 -2.94
CA ILE A 128 -16.42 -6.80 -4.36
C ILE A 128 -15.35 -7.72 -4.95
N ILE A 129 -14.26 -7.99 -4.20
CA ILE A 129 -13.22 -8.91 -4.65
C ILE A 129 -13.76 -10.33 -4.77
N VAL A 130 -14.53 -10.82 -3.79
CA VAL A 130 -15.15 -12.14 -3.85
C VAL A 130 -16.07 -12.25 -5.06
N LEU A 131 -16.89 -11.24 -5.32
CA LEU A 131 -17.74 -11.16 -6.51
C LEU A 131 -16.90 -11.21 -7.79
N GLY A 132 -15.80 -10.45 -7.84
CA GLY A 132 -14.86 -10.47 -8.95
C GLY A 132 -14.25 -11.86 -9.21
N VAL A 133 -13.86 -12.57 -8.15
CA VAL A 133 -13.33 -13.94 -8.24
C VAL A 133 -14.38 -14.91 -8.77
N VAL A 134 -15.62 -14.83 -8.33
CA VAL A 134 -16.73 -15.65 -8.84
C VAL A 134 -17.00 -15.37 -10.31
N LEU A 135 -16.91 -14.10 -10.71
CA LEU A 135 -17.20 -13.69 -12.08
C LEU A 135 -16.02 -13.88 -13.05
N ILE A 136 -14.79 -14.11 -12.57
CA ILE A 136 -13.61 -14.17 -13.43
C ILE A 136 -13.72 -15.30 -14.44
N THR A 137 -14.21 -16.47 -14.05
CA THR A 137 -14.35 -17.64 -14.94
C THR A 137 -15.28 -17.37 -16.12
N PRO A 138 -16.52 -16.88 -15.92
CA PRO A 138 -17.40 -16.55 -17.05
C PRO A 138 -16.92 -15.32 -17.87
N LEU A 139 -16.15 -14.42 -17.27
CA LEU A 139 -15.61 -13.23 -17.95
C LEU A 139 -14.31 -13.53 -18.72
N THR A 140 -13.62 -14.61 -18.42
CA THR A 140 -12.32 -14.96 -19.04
C THR A 140 -12.36 -14.93 -20.58
N PRO A 141 -13.37 -15.45 -21.28
CA PRO A 141 -13.41 -15.39 -22.74
C PRO A 141 -13.48 -13.95 -23.29
N ILE A 142 -14.14 -13.05 -22.54
CA ILE A 142 -14.22 -11.62 -22.89
C ILE A 142 -12.89 -10.94 -22.62
N LEU A 143 -12.29 -11.21 -21.46
CA LEU A 143 -11.02 -10.60 -21.03
C LEU A 143 -9.86 -11.00 -21.98
N ASN A 144 -9.87 -12.25 -22.45
CA ASN A 144 -8.85 -12.77 -23.36
C ASN A 144 -9.17 -12.51 -24.86
N SER A 145 -10.21 -11.75 -25.17
CA SER A 145 -10.53 -11.44 -26.56
C SER A 145 -9.39 -10.64 -27.22
N PRO A 146 -9.02 -10.90 -28.47
CA PRO A 146 -7.93 -10.20 -29.15
C PRO A 146 -8.13 -8.67 -29.24
N VAL A 147 -9.38 -8.23 -29.11
CA VAL A 147 -9.73 -6.79 -29.15
C VAL A 147 -9.49 -6.12 -27.79
N LEU A 148 -9.75 -6.82 -26.68
CA LEU A 148 -9.70 -6.25 -25.33
C LEU A 148 -8.39 -6.55 -24.62
N ALA A 149 -7.72 -7.68 -24.90
CA ALA A 149 -6.47 -8.07 -24.26
C ALA A 149 -5.41 -6.95 -24.28
N PRO A 150 -5.14 -6.25 -25.42
CA PRO A 150 -4.17 -5.16 -25.42
C PRO A 150 -4.54 -3.99 -24.49
N ALA A 151 -5.84 -3.73 -24.28
CA ALA A 151 -6.29 -2.70 -23.36
C ALA A 151 -6.07 -3.12 -21.90
N PHE A 152 -6.32 -4.39 -21.57
CA PHE A 152 -6.07 -4.91 -20.23
C PHE A 152 -4.59 -4.94 -19.87
N ASP A 153 -3.70 -5.20 -20.82
CA ASP A 153 -2.25 -5.15 -20.64
C ASP A 153 -1.77 -3.74 -20.24
N GLN A 154 -2.51 -2.70 -20.63
CA GLN A 154 -2.17 -1.32 -20.33
C GLN A 154 -2.86 -0.76 -19.06
N ILE A 155 -3.69 -1.53 -18.36
CA ILE A 155 -4.42 -1.05 -17.16
C ILE A 155 -3.44 -0.56 -16.09
N LEU A 156 -2.42 -1.37 -15.76
CA LEU A 156 -1.46 -1.00 -14.72
C LEU A 156 -0.65 0.25 -15.10
N PRO A 157 -0.01 0.32 -16.28
CA PRO A 157 0.65 1.54 -16.73
C PRO A 157 -0.25 2.78 -16.75
N ALA A 158 -1.49 2.64 -17.19
CA ALA A 158 -2.46 3.73 -17.24
C ALA A 158 -2.85 4.21 -15.83
N LEU A 159 -3.13 3.28 -14.92
CA LEU A 159 -3.48 3.58 -13.53
C LEU A 159 -2.33 4.32 -12.81
N PHE A 160 -1.13 3.77 -12.85
CA PHE A 160 0.03 4.37 -12.19
C PHE A 160 0.48 5.66 -12.86
N GLY A 161 0.34 5.76 -14.20
CA GLY A 161 0.60 6.99 -14.93
C GLY A 161 -0.37 8.09 -14.52
N GLY A 162 -1.66 7.80 -14.46
CA GLY A 162 -2.69 8.74 -14.01
C GLY A 162 -2.47 9.23 -12.58
N LEU A 163 -2.21 8.31 -11.64
CA LEU A 163 -1.86 8.67 -10.26
C LEU A 163 -0.57 9.50 -10.20
N GLY A 164 0.45 9.11 -10.97
CA GLY A 164 1.72 9.84 -11.05
C GLY A 164 1.51 11.30 -11.47
N VAL A 165 0.70 11.55 -12.49
CA VAL A 165 0.38 12.92 -12.94
C VAL A 165 -0.26 13.75 -11.83
N VAL A 166 -1.22 13.18 -11.07
CA VAL A 166 -1.89 13.89 -9.96
C VAL A 166 -0.89 14.28 -8.87
N TYR A 167 -0.02 13.34 -8.45
CA TYR A 167 0.97 13.62 -7.41
C TYR A 167 2.06 14.58 -7.86
N ILE A 168 2.54 14.44 -9.11
CA ILE A 168 3.53 15.36 -9.69
C ILE A 168 2.94 16.77 -9.81
N ALA A 169 1.70 16.92 -10.27
CA ALA A 169 1.05 18.22 -10.41
C ALA A 169 0.88 18.94 -9.06
N ARG A 170 0.57 18.19 -7.98
CA ARG A 170 0.41 18.76 -6.64
C ARG A 170 1.73 19.30 -6.06
N ASN A 171 2.84 18.63 -6.33
CA ASN A 171 4.14 18.90 -5.74
C ASN A 171 5.25 18.91 -6.77
N TRP A 172 5.03 19.56 -7.91
CA TRP A 172 5.93 19.53 -9.06
C TRP A 172 7.37 19.90 -8.73
N LYS A 173 7.56 20.87 -7.81
CA LYS A 173 8.91 21.30 -7.38
C LYS A 173 9.72 20.16 -6.74
N ILE A 174 9.07 19.31 -5.97
CA ILE A 174 9.72 18.13 -5.35
C ILE A 174 9.90 17.04 -6.40
N ALA A 175 8.92 16.86 -7.29
CA ALA A 175 8.88 15.78 -8.26
C ALA A 175 9.95 15.93 -9.35
N VAL A 176 10.38 17.14 -9.70
CA VAL A 176 11.37 17.38 -10.75
C VAL A 176 12.64 16.56 -10.54
N ALA A 177 13.21 16.57 -9.34
CA ALA A 177 14.49 15.88 -9.09
C ALA A 177 14.42 14.35 -9.26
N PRO A 178 13.48 13.61 -8.61
CA PRO A 178 13.39 12.16 -8.80
C PRO A 178 12.92 11.79 -10.21
N VAL A 179 12.01 12.54 -10.82
CA VAL A 179 11.52 12.24 -12.17
C VAL A 179 12.63 12.40 -13.21
N THR A 180 13.36 13.51 -13.18
CA THR A 180 14.47 13.73 -14.12
C THR A 180 15.60 12.72 -13.94
N LEU A 181 15.92 12.36 -12.68
CA LEU A 181 16.92 11.33 -12.41
C LEU A 181 16.49 9.97 -12.98
N MET A 182 15.23 9.55 -12.70
CA MET A 182 14.75 8.25 -13.17
C MET A 182 14.65 8.21 -14.70
N LEU A 183 14.15 9.26 -15.35
CA LEU A 183 14.12 9.34 -16.79
C LEU A 183 15.53 9.23 -17.39
N ALA A 184 16.51 9.95 -16.84
CA ALA A 184 17.89 9.88 -17.31
C ALA A 184 18.47 8.47 -17.14
N LEU A 185 18.22 7.81 -16.02
CA LEU A 185 18.69 6.45 -15.75
C LEU A 185 18.08 5.43 -16.72
N PHE A 186 16.75 5.47 -16.91
CA PHE A 186 16.07 4.53 -17.80
C PHE A 186 16.41 4.73 -19.29
N ILE A 187 16.72 5.97 -19.69
CA ILE A 187 17.21 6.26 -21.05
C ILE A 187 18.65 5.78 -21.23
N ALA A 188 19.51 6.02 -20.22
CA ALA A 188 20.93 5.66 -20.32
C ALA A 188 21.18 4.15 -20.21
N ILE A 189 20.34 3.42 -19.47
CA ILE A 189 20.51 1.99 -19.18
C ILE A 189 19.22 1.24 -19.45
N PRO A 190 19.04 0.64 -20.65
CA PRO A 190 17.76 0.03 -21.08
C PRO A 190 17.24 -1.13 -20.19
N ASN A 191 18.14 -1.82 -19.45
CA ASN A 191 17.75 -3.00 -18.65
C ASN A 191 17.53 -2.73 -17.16
N LEU A 192 17.31 -1.47 -16.78
CA LEU A 192 17.06 -1.08 -15.38
C LEU A 192 15.73 -1.59 -14.81
N GLY A 193 14.83 -2.07 -15.64
CA GLY A 193 13.55 -2.62 -15.19
C GLY A 193 13.65 -3.76 -14.16
N SER A 194 14.72 -4.56 -14.23
CA SER A 194 15.01 -5.61 -13.24
C SER A 194 15.44 -5.08 -11.86
N LEU A 195 15.87 -3.82 -11.78
CA LEU A 195 16.36 -3.17 -10.56
C LEU A 195 15.36 -2.20 -9.92
N VAL A 196 14.11 -2.22 -10.34
CA VAL A 196 13.05 -1.32 -9.81
C VAL A 196 12.97 -1.41 -8.29
N GLY A 197 13.14 -2.60 -7.70
CA GLY A 197 13.16 -2.79 -6.25
C GLY A 197 14.19 -1.92 -5.50
N ILE A 198 15.33 -1.63 -6.14
CA ILE A 198 16.38 -0.75 -5.58
C ILE A 198 16.16 0.71 -6.01
N LEU A 199 15.66 0.92 -7.21
CA LEU A 199 15.45 2.27 -7.74
C LEU A 199 14.35 3.03 -6.99
N VAL A 200 13.32 2.35 -6.49
CA VAL A 200 12.26 3.00 -5.70
C VAL A 200 12.81 3.63 -4.42
N PRO A 201 13.56 2.93 -3.55
CA PRO A 201 14.23 3.58 -2.41
C PRO A 201 15.14 4.73 -2.80
N VAL A 202 15.90 4.61 -3.89
CA VAL A 202 16.75 5.70 -4.40
C VAL A 202 15.91 6.91 -4.78
N GLY A 203 14.80 6.71 -5.50
CA GLY A 203 13.85 7.78 -5.86
C GLY A 203 13.28 8.48 -4.65
N VAL A 204 12.93 7.73 -3.61
CA VAL A 204 12.45 8.26 -2.32
C VAL A 204 13.50 9.12 -1.65
N LEU A 205 14.75 8.65 -1.54
CA LEU A 205 15.83 9.43 -0.94
C LEU A 205 16.10 10.73 -1.70
N VAL A 206 16.06 10.69 -3.04
CA VAL A 206 16.19 11.89 -3.89
C VAL A 206 15.04 12.86 -3.68
N ALA A 207 13.80 12.36 -3.59
CA ALA A 207 12.63 13.19 -3.31
C ALA A 207 12.70 13.86 -1.93
N LEU A 208 13.09 13.11 -0.90
CA LEU A 208 13.31 13.64 0.46
C LEU A 208 14.44 14.68 0.49
N GLY A 209 15.54 14.42 -0.20
CA GLY A 209 16.65 15.36 -0.34
C GLY A 209 16.21 16.67 -1.03
N ALA A 210 15.48 16.55 -2.14
CA ALA A 210 14.91 17.70 -2.86
C ALA A 210 13.94 18.50 -1.98
N ALA A 211 13.03 17.83 -1.28
CA ALA A 211 12.09 18.45 -0.35
C ALA A 211 12.83 19.22 0.76
N ARG A 212 13.86 18.60 1.36
CA ARG A 212 14.67 19.26 2.40
C ARG A 212 15.39 20.50 1.90
N ILE A 213 15.97 20.45 0.70
CA ILE A 213 16.68 21.57 0.09
C ILE A 213 15.68 22.71 -0.21
N LEU A 214 14.52 22.40 -0.77
CA LEU A 214 13.49 23.37 -1.09
C LEU A 214 12.92 24.01 0.17
N TYR A 215 12.68 23.23 1.21
CA TYR A 215 12.24 23.71 2.52
C TYR A 215 13.25 24.70 3.14
N LYS A 216 14.54 24.34 3.18
CA LYS A 216 15.59 25.23 3.68
C LYS A 216 15.71 26.55 2.89
N LYS A 217 15.34 26.52 1.60
CA LYS A 217 15.34 27.70 0.72
C LYS A 217 14.02 28.50 0.77
N GLY A 218 13.06 28.10 1.61
CA GLY A 218 11.75 28.76 1.70
C GLY A 218 10.91 28.68 0.42
N LYS A 219 11.13 27.63 -0.41
CA LYS A 219 10.45 27.44 -1.71
C LYS A 219 9.36 26.36 -1.66
N LEU A 220 9.14 25.75 -0.50
CA LEU A 220 8.06 24.82 -0.17
C LEU A 220 7.06 25.52 0.71
#